data_3b7a0d3052be7998c14f4675199034fb
#
_entry.id   3b7a0d3052be7998c14f4675199034fb
#
_cell.length_a   1.000
_cell.length_b   1.000
_cell.length_c   1.000
_cell.angle_alpha   90.00
_cell.angle_beta   90.00
_cell.angle_gamma   90.00
#
_symmetry.space_group_name_H-M   'P 1'
#
loop_
_entity.id
_entity.type
_entity.pdbx_description
1 polymer ?
#
loop_
_entity_poly.entity_id
_entity_poly.type
_entity_poly.pdbx_seq_one_letter_code
_entity_poly.pdbx_strand_id
1 'polypeptide(L)'
;MILPSRAKGAARVLALWCPDWPAVAAAAVAGLPANQPVAVLFANRVIACSAIARADGVRRGLKRREAQAKCPDLFLAQADPDRDARLFEPVVAAVDATVPGVEVLRPGLLVLGARGAARFFGSEETAAERLVDAAAATGVEAQIGIADELSTAVIAARRGAIVPVGAGARFLAPMPVRELAVEPSLAAPERDDLVDLLHRLGLRRIGDFAALSPAEVASRFGADAVLAHRCAQAQPERPPSARQPPKDLTVQYPCDPPIERVDAAAFAGRMLAAQLHAELSNAGLACTRLSIFAETDAGEELSRIWRCAEPLTPDGTADRVRWQLDGWLTRRDRPTAPITLLRLEPVEVVAAGALQLGLWGGVGEEEERARRALVRVQGLLGGEAVRVGVLSGGRGPVERITLVALGDEPVPAADPAQPWPGRLPEPAPALLLLNRPQVRLEAVDGTPIQVTERALFSADPARLHWGSRQWRLTAWAGPWPVDERWWVPEPTENADAPITFTARAQVQLDGAPPDVRVLLLVYHDEIWRAEGLYD
;
A
#
# COMPACT_ATOMS: atom_id res chain seq x y z
N MET A 1 10.87 52.07 -5.82
CA MET A 1 11.53 50.84 -6.29
C MET A 1 11.98 50.09 -5.04
N ILE A 2 11.06 49.26 -4.49
CA ILE A 2 11.30 48.49 -3.26
C ILE A 2 11.95 47.18 -3.71
N LEU A 3 13.22 47.00 -3.36
CA LEU A 3 13.94 45.76 -3.54
C LEU A 3 13.22 44.66 -2.76
N PRO A 4 12.93 43.48 -3.35
CA PRO A 4 12.36 42.39 -2.59
C PRO A 4 13.35 41.95 -1.51
N SER A 5 12.86 41.90 -0.29
CA SER A 5 13.57 41.35 0.88
C SER A 5 14.20 40.01 0.48
N ARG A 6 15.54 39.93 0.66
CA ARG A 6 16.26 38.64 0.55
C ARG A 6 15.57 37.62 1.43
N ALA A 7 14.88 36.69 0.81
CA ALA A 7 14.36 35.51 1.46
C ALA A 7 15.48 34.90 2.31
N LYS A 8 15.25 34.67 3.60
CA LYS A 8 16.11 33.84 4.46
C LYS A 8 16.36 32.56 3.67
N GLY A 9 17.61 32.35 3.28
CA GLY A 9 18.01 31.37 2.29
C GLY A 9 17.37 29.99 2.55
N ALA A 10 16.82 29.42 1.49
CA ALA A 10 16.22 28.10 1.48
C ALA A 10 17.10 27.09 2.22
N ALA A 11 16.46 26.20 2.99
CA ALA A 11 17.17 25.17 3.74
C ALA A 11 17.77 24.17 2.75
N ARG A 12 19.09 24.11 2.60
CA ARG A 12 19.78 23.09 1.81
C ARG A 12 19.63 21.73 2.52
N VAL A 13 19.18 20.73 1.81
CA VAL A 13 18.95 19.37 2.31
C VAL A 13 19.95 18.43 1.67
N LEU A 14 20.55 17.58 2.48
CA LEU A 14 21.35 16.44 2.06
C LEU A 14 20.56 15.17 2.34
N ALA A 15 20.40 14.33 1.33
CA ALA A 15 19.79 13.01 1.44
C ALA A 15 20.87 11.95 1.21
N LEU A 16 20.94 10.95 2.10
CA LEU A 16 21.78 9.77 1.95
C LEU A 16 20.86 8.56 1.72
N TRP A 17 21.05 7.91 0.60
CA TRP A 17 20.28 6.76 0.15
C TRP A 17 21.15 5.53 0.02
N CYS A 18 20.76 4.46 0.72
CA CYS A 18 21.34 3.12 0.58
C CYS A 18 20.48 2.34 -0.41
N PRO A 19 20.99 2.02 -1.62
CA PRO A 19 20.23 1.32 -2.64
C PRO A 19 19.70 -0.02 -2.16
N ASP A 20 18.48 -0.34 -2.58
CA ASP A 20 17.88 -1.68 -2.39
C ASP A 20 17.88 -2.18 -0.93
N TRP A 21 17.82 -1.29 0.04
CA TRP A 21 18.02 -1.59 1.46
C TRP A 21 17.31 -2.84 1.96
N PRO A 22 16.01 -3.09 1.70
CA PRO A 22 15.36 -4.31 2.17
C PRO A 22 16.01 -5.59 1.63
N ALA A 23 16.53 -5.57 0.39
CA ALA A 23 17.22 -6.71 -0.19
C ALA A 23 18.64 -6.90 0.42
N VAL A 24 19.33 -5.79 0.69
CA VAL A 24 20.64 -5.79 1.38
C VAL A 24 20.49 -6.37 2.80
N ALA A 25 19.50 -5.89 3.54
CA ALA A 25 19.20 -6.36 4.89
C ALA A 25 18.82 -7.85 4.91
N ALA A 26 18.00 -8.29 3.95
CA ALA A 26 17.63 -9.71 3.82
C ALA A 26 18.84 -10.59 3.50
N ALA A 27 19.70 -10.17 2.58
CA ALA A 27 20.92 -10.88 2.24
C ALA A 27 21.87 -11.01 3.43
N ALA A 28 22.05 -9.94 4.20
CA ALA A 28 22.93 -9.91 5.37
C ALA A 28 22.48 -10.91 6.45
N VAL A 29 21.18 -10.96 6.78
CA VAL A 29 20.64 -11.93 7.76
C VAL A 29 20.75 -13.36 7.26
N ALA A 30 20.53 -13.59 5.97
CA ALA A 30 20.62 -14.93 5.38
C ALA A 30 22.06 -15.37 5.11
N GLY A 31 23.07 -14.53 5.38
CA GLY A 31 24.48 -14.84 5.13
C GLY A 31 24.80 -15.12 3.66
N LEU A 32 24.07 -14.46 2.74
CA LEU A 32 24.22 -14.71 1.31
C LEU A 32 25.48 -14.03 0.75
N PRO A 33 26.10 -14.64 -0.24
CA PRO A 33 27.23 -14.01 -0.93
C PRO A 33 26.76 -12.80 -1.73
N ALA A 34 27.66 -11.83 -1.95
CA ALA A 34 27.36 -10.56 -2.61
C ALA A 34 26.83 -10.71 -4.06
N ASN A 35 27.13 -11.84 -4.71
CA ASN A 35 26.66 -12.14 -6.08
C ASN A 35 25.32 -12.88 -6.13
N GLN A 36 24.67 -13.15 -5.00
CA GLN A 36 23.35 -13.79 -4.99
C GLN A 36 22.26 -12.76 -5.37
N PRO A 37 21.44 -13.04 -6.38
CA PRO A 37 20.27 -12.21 -6.66
C PRO A 37 19.22 -12.36 -5.56
N VAL A 38 18.72 -11.23 -5.04
CA VAL A 38 17.75 -11.19 -3.94
C VAL A 38 16.57 -10.34 -4.31
N ALA A 39 15.36 -10.77 -3.96
CA ALA A 39 14.17 -9.94 -3.96
C ALA A 39 13.38 -10.08 -2.67
N VAL A 40 12.78 -8.99 -2.24
CA VAL A 40 11.90 -8.93 -1.08
C VAL A 40 10.46 -8.80 -1.54
N LEU A 41 9.60 -9.65 -1.00
CA LEU A 41 8.19 -9.74 -1.35
C LEU A 41 7.31 -9.19 -0.24
N PHE A 42 6.29 -8.46 -0.64
CA PHE A 42 5.14 -8.12 0.18
C PHE A 42 3.87 -8.42 -0.61
N ALA A 43 2.91 -9.12 0.00
CA ALA A 43 1.67 -9.52 -0.66
C ALA A 43 1.91 -10.13 -2.06
N ASN A 44 2.86 -11.07 -2.16
CA ASN A 44 3.23 -11.80 -3.39
C ASN A 44 3.83 -10.94 -4.53
N ARG A 45 4.18 -9.66 -4.25
CA ARG A 45 4.83 -8.76 -5.20
C ARG A 45 6.21 -8.33 -4.72
N VAL A 46 7.10 -8.11 -5.66
CA VAL A 46 8.44 -7.58 -5.40
C VAL A 46 8.33 -6.12 -4.97
N ILE A 47 8.80 -5.81 -3.75
CA ILE A 47 8.90 -4.44 -3.24
C ILE A 47 10.32 -3.88 -3.35
N ALA A 48 11.35 -4.74 -3.31
CA ALA A 48 12.75 -4.38 -3.48
C ALA A 48 13.50 -5.56 -4.10
N CYS A 49 14.55 -5.28 -4.87
CA CYS A 49 15.42 -6.31 -5.43
C CYS A 49 16.85 -5.78 -5.57
N SER A 50 17.84 -6.67 -5.41
CA SER A 50 19.25 -6.36 -5.59
C SER A 50 19.57 -5.92 -7.02
N ALA A 51 20.70 -5.24 -7.20
CA ALA A 51 21.17 -4.80 -8.52
C ALA A 51 21.33 -5.98 -9.49
N ILE A 52 21.81 -7.13 -8.99
CA ILE A 52 21.99 -8.37 -9.77
C ILE A 52 20.62 -8.89 -10.25
N ALA A 53 19.68 -9.06 -9.35
CA ALA A 53 18.31 -9.46 -9.72
C ALA A 53 17.69 -8.48 -10.73
N ARG A 54 17.97 -7.18 -10.60
CA ARG A 54 17.50 -6.16 -11.52
C ARG A 54 18.16 -6.27 -12.91
N ALA A 55 19.42 -6.70 -12.99
CA ALA A 55 20.09 -6.98 -14.26
C ALA A 55 19.41 -8.12 -15.01
N ASP A 56 18.92 -9.16 -14.31
CA ASP A 56 18.15 -10.27 -14.86
C ASP A 56 16.69 -9.91 -15.18
N GLY A 57 16.31 -8.65 -14.99
CA GLY A 57 14.99 -8.14 -15.36
C GLY A 57 13.95 -8.21 -14.23
N VAL A 58 14.33 -8.55 -13.00
CA VAL A 58 13.43 -8.42 -11.85
C VAL A 58 13.18 -6.94 -11.58
N ARG A 59 11.94 -6.56 -11.33
CA ARG A 59 11.51 -5.17 -11.08
C ARG A 59 10.50 -5.15 -9.94
N ARG A 60 10.42 -4.02 -9.24
CA ARG A 60 9.35 -3.73 -8.28
C ARG A 60 7.99 -3.89 -8.97
N GLY A 61 7.03 -4.49 -8.26
CA GLY A 61 5.68 -4.76 -8.75
C GLY A 61 5.49 -6.12 -9.42
N LEU A 62 6.56 -6.80 -9.88
CA LEU A 62 6.44 -8.14 -10.47
C LEU A 62 5.88 -9.13 -9.45
N LYS A 63 5.04 -10.05 -9.92
CA LYS A 63 4.57 -11.18 -9.13
C LYS A 63 5.74 -12.15 -8.87
N ARG A 64 5.66 -12.88 -7.76
CA ARG A 64 6.66 -13.88 -7.37
C ARG A 64 7.07 -14.80 -8.52
N ARG A 65 6.09 -15.42 -9.21
CA ARG A 65 6.36 -16.36 -10.31
C ARG A 65 7.04 -15.68 -11.51
N GLU A 66 6.66 -14.46 -11.82
CA GLU A 66 7.27 -13.67 -12.90
C GLU A 66 8.73 -13.32 -12.58
N ALA A 67 9.00 -12.94 -11.33
CA ALA A 67 10.36 -12.66 -10.87
C ALA A 67 11.24 -13.92 -10.92
N GLN A 68 10.73 -15.07 -10.45
CA GLN A 68 11.46 -16.35 -10.51
C GLN A 68 11.67 -16.84 -11.96
N ALA A 69 10.72 -16.59 -12.85
CA ALA A 69 10.89 -16.94 -14.27
C ALA A 69 12.01 -16.11 -14.96
N LYS A 70 12.22 -14.86 -14.49
CA LYS A 70 13.29 -13.99 -15.02
C LYS A 70 14.66 -14.30 -14.41
N CYS A 71 14.70 -14.71 -13.16
CA CYS A 71 15.91 -15.02 -12.41
C CYS A 71 15.68 -16.32 -11.62
N PRO A 72 16.03 -17.49 -12.19
CA PRO A 72 15.81 -18.79 -11.56
C PRO A 72 16.52 -18.94 -10.19
N ASP A 73 17.70 -18.35 -10.03
CA ASP A 73 18.51 -18.41 -8.80
C ASP A 73 18.11 -17.33 -7.79
N LEU A 74 16.97 -16.67 -7.98
CA LEU A 74 16.48 -15.58 -7.15
C LEU A 74 16.17 -16.06 -5.73
N PHE A 75 16.90 -15.55 -4.74
CA PHE A 75 16.54 -15.70 -3.34
C PHE A 75 15.36 -14.79 -3.00
N LEU A 76 14.31 -15.36 -2.41
CA LEU A 76 13.11 -14.64 -2.04
C LEU A 76 13.01 -14.50 -0.52
N ALA A 77 13.01 -13.28 -0.03
CA ALA A 77 12.74 -12.95 1.36
C ALA A 77 11.35 -12.31 1.50
N GLN A 78 10.73 -12.45 2.66
CA GLN A 78 9.54 -11.67 3.01
C GLN A 78 9.94 -10.29 3.50
N ALA A 79 9.03 -9.31 3.33
CA ALA A 79 9.17 -8.00 3.91
C ALA A 79 9.22 -8.11 5.44
N ASP A 80 10.23 -7.47 6.02
CA ASP A 80 10.46 -7.45 7.46
C ASP A 80 10.99 -6.06 7.85
N PRO A 81 10.08 -5.12 8.18
CA PRO A 81 10.46 -3.77 8.57
C PRO A 81 11.34 -3.71 9.82
N ASP A 82 11.18 -4.65 10.74
CA ASP A 82 11.98 -4.72 11.97
C ASP A 82 13.44 -5.06 11.65
N ARG A 83 13.67 -6.07 10.82
CA ARG A 83 14.97 -6.41 10.28
C ARG A 83 15.61 -5.21 9.60
N ASP A 84 14.86 -4.58 8.71
CA ASP A 84 15.36 -3.47 7.88
C ASP A 84 15.73 -2.27 8.76
N ALA A 85 14.95 -1.95 9.79
CA ALA A 85 15.23 -0.85 10.72
C ALA A 85 16.44 -1.17 11.62
N ARG A 86 16.47 -2.35 12.21
CA ARG A 86 17.57 -2.78 13.10
C ARG A 86 18.92 -2.75 12.38
N LEU A 87 18.97 -3.27 11.15
CA LEU A 87 20.22 -3.30 10.39
C LEU A 87 20.63 -1.94 9.83
N PHE A 88 19.70 -0.97 9.75
CA PHE A 88 20.00 0.40 9.33
C PHE A 88 20.58 1.27 10.44
N GLU A 89 20.34 0.93 11.70
CA GLU A 89 20.80 1.73 12.84
C GLU A 89 22.33 1.96 12.88
N PRO A 90 23.20 0.96 12.57
CA PRO A 90 24.64 1.22 12.48
C PRO A 90 25.01 2.30 11.46
N VAL A 91 24.31 2.34 10.31
CA VAL A 91 24.54 3.36 9.27
C VAL A 91 24.13 4.74 9.81
N VAL A 92 22.95 4.83 10.43
CA VAL A 92 22.45 6.08 11.02
C VAL A 92 23.41 6.57 12.11
N ALA A 93 23.89 5.69 12.98
CA ALA A 93 24.82 6.05 14.04
C ALA A 93 26.17 6.57 13.49
N ALA A 94 26.72 5.93 12.45
CA ALA A 94 27.97 6.36 11.81
C ALA A 94 27.82 7.75 11.15
N VAL A 95 26.69 8.00 10.50
CA VAL A 95 26.39 9.30 9.86
C VAL A 95 26.18 10.38 10.94
N ASP A 96 25.40 10.08 11.99
CA ASP A 96 25.10 11.02 13.07
C ASP A 96 26.34 11.39 13.90
N ALA A 97 27.26 10.44 14.08
CA ALA A 97 28.57 10.72 14.69
C ALA A 97 29.43 11.68 13.84
N THR A 98 29.24 11.69 12.52
CA THR A 98 29.96 12.55 11.59
C THR A 98 29.29 13.94 11.48
N VAL A 99 27.96 13.97 11.38
CA VAL A 99 27.13 15.20 11.31
C VAL A 99 25.88 15.00 12.13
N PRO A 100 25.75 15.65 13.30
CA PRO A 100 24.57 15.49 14.15
C PRO A 100 23.28 16.02 13.50
N GLY A 101 22.15 15.47 13.92
CA GLY A 101 20.83 15.94 13.50
C GLY A 101 20.27 15.19 12.28
N VAL A 102 20.55 13.91 12.21
CA VAL A 102 20.04 13.00 11.18
C VAL A 102 18.55 12.68 11.42
N GLU A 103 17.75 12.81 10.37
CA GLU A 103 16.36 12.37 10.31
C GLU A 103 16.23 11.13 9.44
N VAL A 104 15.63 10.06 9.96
CA VAL A 104 15.35 8.85 9.21
C VAL A 104 13.98 8.99 8.53
N LEU A 105 13.95 8.97 7.20
CA LEU A 105 12.68 8.91 6.45
C LEU A 105 12.12 7.48 6.43
N ARG A 106 12.99 6.54 6.21
CA ARG A 106 12.76 5.09 6.30
C ARG A 106 14.10 4.36 6.37
N PRO A 107 14.13 3.08 6.76
CA PRO A 107 15.33 2.27 6.60
C PRO A 107 15.89 2.34 5.17
N GLY A 108 17.17 2.65 5.03
CA GLY A 108 17.85 2.88 3.76
C GLY A 108 17.76 4.31 3.21
N LEU A 109 17.13 5.26 3.94
CA LEU A 109 17.06 6.65 3.52
C LEU A 109 17.04 7.58 4.73
N LEU A 110 18.01 8.46 4.83
CA LEU A 110 18.07 9.50 5.84
C LEU A 110 18.36 10.87 5.22
N VAL A 111 18.03 11.93 5.95
CA VAL A 111 18.26 13.31 5.52
C VAL A 111 18.82 14.14 6.66
N LEU A 112 19.51 15.22 6.30
CA LEU A 112 20.07 16.19 7.25
C LEU A 112 20.25 17.55 6.59
N GLY A 113 20.54 18.58 7.39
CA GLY A 113 20.81 19.92 6.88
C GLY A 113 22.20 20.02 6.25
N ALA A 114 22.30 20.27 4.94
CA ALA A 114 23.58 20.33 4.23
C ALA A 114 24.46 21.52 4.65
N ARG A 115 23.87 22.65 5.02
CA ARG A 115 24.64 23.87 5.34
C ARG A 115 25.59 23.72 6.53
N GLY A 116 25.14 23.02 7.57
CA GLY A 116 25.97 22.76 8.75
C GLY A 116 27.18 21.90 8.39
N ALA A 117 26.94 20.81 7.69
CA ALA A 117 27.96 19.89 7.21
C ALA A 117 28.95 20.59 6.26
N ALA A 118 28.44 21.29 5.25
CA ALA A 118 29.30 22.03 4.30
C ALA A 118 30.19 23.10 4.98
N ARG A 119 29.65 23.79 6.00
CA ARG A 119 30.46 24.77 6.76
C ARG A 119 31.56 24.07 7.56
N PHE A 120 31.29 22.92 8.13
CA PHE A 120 32.25 22.18 8.94
C PHE A 120 33.34 21.54 8.08
N PHE A 121 33.00 20.93 6.96
CA PHE A 121 33.91 20.20 6.08
C PHE A 121 34.49 21.06 4.94
N GLY A 122 34.03 22.30 4.77
CA GLY A 122 34.54 23.26 3.78
C GLY A 122 33.71 23.36 2.50
N SER A 123 33.07 22.26 2.05
CA SER A 123 32.17 22.27 0.88
C SER A 123 31.05 21.20 1.00
N GLU A 124 30.03 21.26 0.13
CA GLU A 124 28.99 20.26 0.04
C GLU A 124 29.56 18.94 -0.47
N GLU A 125 30.48 18.96 -1.43
CA GLU A 125 31.15 17.81 -2.00
C GLU A 125 31.96 17.04 -0.95
N THR A 126 32.79 17.77 -0.18
CA THR A 126 33.60 17.15 0.88
C THR A 126 32.71 16.59 1.98
N ALA A 127 31.62 17.27 2.34
CA ALA A 127 30.66 16.74 3.29
C ALA A 127 30.00 15.45 2.77
N ALA A 128 29.61 15.42 1.49
CA ALA A 128 29.05 14.25 0.84
C ALA A 128 30.03 13.05 0.87
N GLU A 129 31.28 13.27 0.48
CA GLU A 129 32.34 12.23 0.53
C GLU A 129 32.51 11.65 1.93
N ARG A 130 32.62 12.50 2.96
CA ARG A 130 32.75 12.06 4.35
C ARG A 130 31.57 11.21 4.84
N LEU A 131 30.36 11.56 4.43
CA LEU A 131 29.18 10.81 4.83
C LEU A 131 29.03 9.48 4.07
N VAL A 132 29.46 9.44 2.80
CA VAL A 132 29.57 8.18 2.05
C VAL A 132 30.62 7.26 2.70
N ASP A 133 31.79 7.80 3.07
CA ASP A 133 32.84 7.06 3.76
C ASP A 133 32.35 6.49 5.10
N ALA A 134 31.58 7.30 5.87
CA ALA A 134 30.99 6.86 7.13
C ALA A 134 30.00 5.69 6.94
N ALA A 135 29.17 5.74 5.91
CA ALA A 135 28.28 4.65 5.56
C ALA A 135 29.06 3.40 5.07
N ALA A 136 30.07 3.60 4.21
CA ALA A 136 30.91 2.53 3.69
C ALA A 136 31.69 1.81 4.80
N ALA A 137 32.09 2.51 5.86
CA ALA A 137 32.75 1.92 7.03
C ALA A 137 31.84 0.89 7.75
N THR A 138 30.51 0.97 7.58
CA THR A 138 29.55 -0.02 8.08
C THR A 138 29.34 -1.21 7.10
N GLY A 139 30.04 -1.24 5.97
CA GLY A 139 29.89 -2.24 4.92
C GLY A 139 28.71 -2.01 3.97
N VAL A 140 28.15 -0.80 3.92
CA VAL A 140 26.95 -0.46 3.15
C VAL A 140 27.27 0.56 2.06
N GLU A 141 26.79 0.28 0.84
CA GLU A 141 26.84 1.25 -0.26
C GLU A 141 25.82 2.37 -0.02
N ALA A 142 26.26 3.60 -0.20
CA ALA A 142 25.41 4.78 -0.07
C ALA A 142 25.67 5.79 -1.18
N GLN A 143 24.64 6.53 -1.55
CA GLN A 143 24.68 7.64 -2.50
C GLN A 143 24.10 8.89 -1.84
N ILE A 144 24.63 10.06 -2.22
CA ILE A 144 24.18 11.33 -1.68
C ILE A 144 23.61 12.22 -2.78
N GLY A 145 22.54 12.92 -2.42
CA GLY A 145 21.99 14.02 -3.18
C GLY A 145 21.83 15.25 -2.31
N ILE A 146 22.13 16.42 -2.88
CA ILE A 146 21.96 17.70 -2.21
C ILE A 146 21.11 18.61 -3.08
N ALA A 147 20.08 19.24 -2.49
CA ALA A 147 19.23 20.22 -3.18
C ALA A 147 18.61 21.20 -2.18
N ASP A 148 17.85 22.17 -2.68
CA ASP A 148 17.15 23.14 -1.83
C ASP A 148 15.88 22.56 -1.23
N GLU A 149 15.25 21.57 -1.91
CA GLU A 149 14.02 20.92 -1.49
C GLU A 149 14.28 19.44 -1.13
N LEU A 150 13.54 18.93 -0.16
CA LEU A 150 13.67 17.56 0.33
C LEU A 150 13.44 16.52 -0.78
N SER A 151 12.34 16.64 -1.52
CA SER A 151 12.01 15.71 -2.59
C SER A 151 13.06 15.75 -3.71
N THR A 152 13.55 16.94 -4.06
CA THR A 152 14.63 17.11 -5.05
C THR A 152 15.93 16.47 -4.57
N ALA A 153 16.29 16.63 -3.29
CA ALA A 153 17.48 16.02 -2.70
C ALA A 153 17.42 14.49 -2.71
N VAL A 154 16.25 13.91 -2.39
CA VAL A 154 16.03 12.45 -2.43
C VAL A 154 16.11 11.90 -3.85
N ILE A 155 15.55 12.60 -4.84
CA ILE A 155 15.68 12.21 -6.25
C ILE A 155 17.15 12.36 -6.73
N ALA A 156 17.84 13.40 -6.27
CA ALA A 156 19.25 13.64 -6.57
C ALA A 156 20.13 12.54 -5.96
N ALA A 157 19.83 12.06 -4.75
CA ALA A 157 20.59 10.99 -4.10
C ALA A 157 20.63 9.71 -4.92
N ARG A 158 19.53 9.37 -5.61
CA ARG A 158 19.48 8.21 -6.52
C ARG A 158 20.36 8.33 -7.76
N ARG A 159 20.97 9.50 -7.97
CA ARG A 159 21.87 9.84 -9.10
C ARG A 159 23.24 10.32 -8.64
N GLY A 160 23.49 10.35 -7.34
CA GLY A 160 24.73 10.87 -6.78
C GLY A 160 24.98 12.34 -7.16
N ALA A 161 23.93 13.18 -7.19
CA ALA A 161 23.99 14.51 -7.75
C ALA A 161 23.88 15.62 -6.68
N ILE A 162 24.73 16.63 -6.79
CA ILE A 162 24.61 17.89 -6.05
C ILE A 162 23.96 18.92 -6.98
N VAL A 163 22.71 19.25 -6.69
CA VAL A 163 21.93 20.21 -7.48
C VAL A 163 22.32 21.63 -7.05
N PRO A 164 22.74 22.50 -7.99
CA PRO A 164 23.06 23.87 -7.63
C PRO A 164 21.87 24.61 -7.01
N VAL A 165 22.17 25.61 -6.17
CA VAL A 165 21.15 26.43 -5.53
C VAL A 165 20.23 27.08 -6.57
N GLY A 166 18.91 26.95 -6.39
CA GLY A 166 17.88 27.46 -7.31
C GLY A 166 17.72 26.64 -8.60
N ALA A 167 18.44 25.54 -8.79
CA ALA A 167 18.38 24.74 -10.01
C ALA A 167 17.44 23.52 -9.91
N GLY A 168 16.68 23.34 -8.83
CA GLY A 168 15.84 22.18 -8.58
C GLY A 168 14.85 21.89 -9.71
N ALA A 169 14.07 22.87 -10.15
CA ALA A 169 13.11 22.70 -11.24
C ALA A 169 13.80 22.32 -12.57
N ARG A 170 14.94 22.92 -12.88
CA ARG A 170 15.74 22.59 -14.08
C ARG A 170 16.30 21.17 -14.02
N PHE A 171 16.70 20.72 -12.84
CA PHE A 171 17.20 19.37 -12.60
C PHE A 171 16.08 18.33 -12.78
N LEU A 172 14.89 18.60 -12.25
CA LEU A 172 13.74 17.68 -12.30
C LEU A 172 13.09 17.61 -13.70
N ALA A 173 13.03 18.72 -14.42
CA ALA A 173 12.25 18.86 -15.66
C ALA A 173 12.46 17.73 -16.70
N PRO A 174 13.70 17.26 -17.02
CA PRO A 174 13.91 16.22 -18.01
C PRO A 174 13.56 14.81 -17.53
N MET A 175 13.31 14.63 -16.22
CA MET A 175 13.09 13.32 -15.61
C MET A 175 11.72 12.76 -15.96
N PRO A 176 11.59 11.42 -16.04
CA PRO A 176 10.29 10.78 -16.19
C PRO A 176 9.36 11.12 -15.03
N VAL A 177 8.07 11.32 -15.30
CA VAL A 177 7.06 11.65 -14.28
C VAL A 177 6.95 10.60 -13.16
N ARG A 178 7.28 9.33 -13.45
CA ARG A 178 7.31 8.25 -12.45
C ARG A 178 8.26 8.51 -11.28
N GLU A 179 9.27 9.38 -11.44
CA GLU A 179 10.19 9.71 -10.36
C GLU A 179 9.49 10.42 -9.18
N LEU A 180 8.30 10.99 -9.41
CA LEU A 180 7.47 11.58 -8.36
C LEU A 180 6.86 10.54 -7.40
N ALA A 181 6.79 9.26 -7.81
CA ALA A 181 6.25 8.16 -7.01
C ALA A 181 7.33 7.19 -6.48
N VAL A 182 8.61 7.42 -6.83
CA VAL A 182 9.70 6.46 -6.52
C VAL A 182 9.99 6.36 -5.02
N GLU A 183 9.69 7.42 -4.24
CA GLU A 183 9.94 7.41 -2.80
C GLU A 183 8.63 7.42 -2.00
N PRO A 184 8.22 6.23 -1.48
CA PRO A 184 6.96 6.11 -0.75
C PRO A 184 6.87 6.94 0.53
N SER A 185 8.02 7.27 1.15
CA SER A 185 8.06 8.11 2.36
C SER A 185 7.77 9.60 2.10
N LEU A 186 7.69 10.00 0.82
CA LEU A 186 7.39 11.37 0.39
C LEU A 186 6.17 11.46 -0.55
N ALA A 187 5.47 10.36 -0.76
CA ALA A 187 4.34 10.27 -1.68
C ALA A 187 3.14 9.63 -0.99
N ALA A 188 1.94 10.09 -1.31
CA ALA A 188 0.73 9.39 -0.90
C ALA A 188 0.61 8.01 -1.60
N PRO A 189 -0.12 7.04 -1.03
CA PRO A 189 -0.29 5.71 -1.62
C PRO A 189 -0.84 5.76 -3.06
N GLU A 190 -1.69 6.72 -3.36
CA GLU A 190 -2.34 6.90 -4.68
C GLU A 190 -1.42 7.58 -5.72
N ARG A 191 -0.17 7.91 -5.37
CA ARG A 191 0.75 8.59 -6.27
C ARG A 191 1.09 7.79 -7.52
N ASP A 192 1.12 6.46 -7.42
CA ASP A 192 1.34 5.59 -8.58
C ASP A 192 0.18 5.73 -9.58
N ASP A 193 -1.07 5.79 -9.12
CA ASP A 193 -2.25 6.00 -9.97
C ASP A 193 -2.23 7.36 -10.67
N LEU A 194 -1.80 8.40 -9.95
CA LEU A 194 -1.59 9.73 -10.55
C LEU A 194 -0.54 9.68 -11.66
N VAL A 195 0.60 9.02 -11.43
CA VAL A 195 1.67 8.87 -12.42
C VAL A 195 1.17 8.15 -13.65
N ASP A 196 0.41 7.07 -13.49
CA ASP A 196 -0.18 6.31 -14.60
C ASP A 196 -1.19 7.17 -15.38
N LEU A 197 -2.00 7.97 -14.69
CA LEU A 197 -2.92 8.91 -15.32
C LEU A 197 -2.16 9.96 -16.14
N LEU A 198 -1.14 10.59 -15.57
CA LEU A 198 -0.31 11.58 -16.25
C LEU A 198 0.35 10.98 -17.50
N HIS A 199 0.86 9.75 -17.39
CA HIS A 199 1.47 9.05 -18.50
C HIS A 199 0.47 8.78 -19.65
N ARG A 200 -0.76 8.36 -19.33
CA ARG A 200 -1.86 8.18 -20.31
C ARG A 200 -2.27 9.49 -20.99
N LEU A 201 -2.18 10.61 -20.29
CA LEU A 201 -2.42 11.94 -20.83
C LEU A 201 -1.26 12.49 -21.65
N GLY A 202 -0.16 11.75 -21.81
CA GLY A 202 1.01 12.16 -22.58
C GLY A 202 2.01 13.01 -21.80
N LEU A 203 1.78 13.29 -20.51
CA LEU A 203 2.70 14.02 -19.64
C LEU A 203 3.77 13.06 -19.12
N ARG A 204 4.82 12.88 -19.91
CA ARG A 204 5.83 11.85 -19.64
C ARG A 204 6.99 12.31 -18.77
N ARG A 205 7.24 13.62 -18.74
CA ARG A 205 8.33 14.23 -17.99
C ARG A 205 7.79 15.09 -16.87
N ILE A 206 8.58 15.23 -15.82
CA ILE A 206 8.25 16.12 -14.68
C ILE A 206 8.03 17.55 -15.17
N GLY A 207 8.83 18.04 -16.12
CA GLY A 207 8.67 19.36 -16.71
C GLY A 207 7.34 19.56 -17.44
N ASP A 208 6.82 18.52 -18.12
CA ASP A 208 5.52 18.59 -18.78
C ASP A 208 4.39 18.78 -17.75
N PHE A 209 4.46 18.06 -16.63
CA PHE A 209 3.51 18.20 -15.53
C PHE A 209 3.67 19.54 -14.80
N ALA A 210 4.90 19.97 -14.52
CA ALA A 210 5.22 21.24 -13.87
C ALA A 210 4.74 22.46 -14.66
N ALA A 211 4.58 22.35 -15.99
CA ALA A 211 4.11 23.40 -16.87
C ALA A 211 2.58 23.65 -16.78
N LEU A 212 1.81 22.72 -16.22
CA LEU A 212 0.39 22.94 -16.01
C LEU A 212 0.15 24.04 -14.98
N SER A 213 -0.97 24.74 -15.10
CA SER A 213 -1.33 25.72 -14.08
C SER A 213 -1.78 25.04 -12.78
N PRO A 214 -1.51 25.61 -11.59
CA PRO A 214 -1.98 25.05 -10.33
C PRO A 214 -3.50 24.86 -10.27
N ALA A 215 -4.26 25.73 -10.92
CA ALA A 215 -5.72 25.65 -10.96
C ALA A 215 -6.20 24.43 -11.78
N GLU A 216 -5.54 24.15 -12.91
CA GLU A 216 -5.84 22.95 -13.71
C GLU A 216 -5.53 21.66 -12.94
N VAL A 217 -4.40 21.65 -12.22
CA VAL A 217 -4.00 20.49 -11.42
C VAL A 217 -5.01 20.27 -10.29
N ALA A 218 -5.37 21.30 -9.55
CA ALA A 218 -6.31 21.20 -8.44
C ALA A 218 -7.72 20.75 -8.87
N SER A 219 -8.17 21.19 -10.05
CA SER A 219 -9.51 20.87 -10.54
C SER A 219 -9.65 19.48 -11.17
N ARG A 220 -8.55 18.89 -11.66
CA ARG A 220 -8.59 17.65 -12.46
C ARG A 220 -7.99 16.43 -11.77
N PHE A 221 -7.03 16.60 -10.86
CA PHE A 221 -6.18 15.51 -10.37
C PHE A 221 -6.22 15.29 -8.85
N GLY A 222 -6.92 16.14 -8.10
CA GLY A 222 -7.08 16.00 -6.66
C GLY A 222 -5.90 16.49 -5.81
N ALA A 223 -5.98 16.26 -4.49
CA ALA A 223 -5.10 16.86 -3.50
C ALA A 223 -3.63 16.38 -3.60
N ASP A 224 -3.40 15.09 -3.81
CA ASP A 224 -2.06 14.54 -3.97
C ASP A 224 -1.35 15.09 -5.21
N ALA A 225 -2.08 15.32 -6.31
CA ALA A 225 -1.54 15.93 -7.51
C ALA A 225 -1.05 17.36 -7.28
N VAL A 226 -1.70 18.13 -6.40
CA VAL A 226 -1.25 19.47 -6.02
C VAL A 226 0.09 19.40 -5.30
N LEU A 227 0.27 18.44 -4.39
CA LEU A 227 1.55 18.22 -3.71
C LEU A 227 2.63 17.78 -4.70
N ALA A 228 2.31 16.79 -5.56
CA ALA A 228 3.22 16.32 -6.61
C ALA A 228 3.64 17.42 -7.57
N HIS A 229 2.70 18.31 -7.94
CA HIS A 229 2.97 19.43 -8.83
C HIS A 229 3.90 20.48 -8.19
N ARG A 230 3.72 20.75 -6.90
CA ARG A 230 4.65 21.63 -6.15
C ARG A 230 6.06 21.02 -6.12
N CYS A 231 6.18 19.72 -5.87
CA CYS A 231 7.47 19.00 -5.96
C CYS A 231 8.06 19.09 -7.39
N ALA A 232 7.24 18.89 -8.43
CA ALA A 232 7.67 18.99 -9.82
C ALA A 232 8.21 20.38 -10.19
N GLN A 233 7.67 21.44 -9.58
CA GLN A 233 8.13 22.81 -9.74
C GLN A 233 9.30 23.17 -8.84
N ALA A 234 9.81 22.24 -8.02
CA ALA A 234 10.81 22.50 -6.97
C ALA A 234 10.41 23.74 -6.12
N GLN A 235 9.12 23.83 -5.80
CA GLN A 235 8.68 24.86 -4.88
C GLN A 235 9.16 24.49 -3.47
N PRO A 236 9.53 25.49 -2.64
CA PRO A 236 9.86 25.21 -1.26
C PRO A 236 8.76 24.33 -0.68
N GLU A 237 9.13 23.13 -0.34
CA GLU A 237 8.26 22.29 0.49
C GLU A 237 7.99 23.13 1.72
N ARG A 238 6.74 23.21 2.13
CA ARG A 238 6.35 23.98 3.30
C ARG A 238 7.44 23.74 4.35
N PRO A 239 8.16 24.80 4.81
CA PRO A 239 9.10 24.61 5.90
C PRO A 239 8.30 23.86 6.96
N PRO A 240 8.88 22.84 7.62
CA PRO A 240 8.21 22.13 8.69
C PRO A 240 7.47 23.17 9.47
N SER A 241 6.17 22.99 9.65
CA SER A 241 5.31 23.98 10.28
C SER A 241 6.04 24.40 11.54
N ALA A 242 6.61 25.59 11.57
CA ALA A 242 7.42 26.08 12.67
C ALA A 242 6.58 26.35 13.95
N ARG A 243 5.42 25.76 14.03
CA ARG A 243 4.64 25.67 15.23
C ARG A 243 5.35 24.68 16.14
N GLN A 244 6.19 25.21 17.01
CA GLN A 244 6.72 24.40 18.11
C GLN A 244 5.53 23.79 18.84
N PRO A 245 5.50 22.45 19.03
CA PRO A 245 4.45 21.84 19.79
C PRO A 245 4.42 22.45 21.19
N PRO A 246 3.24 22.59 21.82
CA PRO A 246 3.16 22.95 23.23
C PRO A 246 4.04 21.99 24.04
N LYS A 247 4.75 22.52 25.05
CA LYS A 247 5.69 21.72 25.87
C LYS A 247 5.01 20.56 26.63
N ASP A 248 3.73 20.67 26.82
CA ASP A 248 2.85 19.71 27.51
C ASP A 248 2.46 18.50 26.64
N LEU A 249 2.76 18.49 25.34
CA LEU A 249 2.53 17.32 24.47
C LEU A 249 3.65 16.26 24.56
N THR A 250 4.72 16.53 25.30
CA THR A 250 5.77 15.55 25.54
C THR A 250 5.31 14.51 26.56
N VAL A 251 5.37 13.24 26.19
CA VAL A 251 5.06 12.14 27.10
C VAL A 251 6.34 11.41 27.49
N GLN A 252 6.43 11.01 28.76
CA GLN A 252 7.59 10.30 29.27
C GLN A 252 7.18 9.16 30.21
N TYR A 253 8.01 8.15 30.26
CA TYR A 253 7.82 6.97 31.11
C TYR A 253 9.11 6.66 31.87
N PRO A 254 9.14 6.84 33.21
CA PRO A 254 10.21 6.32 34.03
C PRO A 254 10.09 4.79 34.04
N CYS A 255 11.14 4.13 33.58
CA CYS A 255 11.16 2.68 33.43
C CYS A 255 11.51 2.01 34.76
N ASP A 256 10.51 1.43 35.42
CA ASP A 256 10.68 0.63 36.64
C ASP A 256 9.94 -0.71 36.46
N PRO A 257 10.65 -1.86 36.38
CA PRO A 257 12.12 -1.96 36.36
C PRO A 257 12.76 -1.36 35.10
N PRO A 258 14.08 -1.00 35.15
CA PRO A 258 14.81 -0.50 34.00
C PRO A 258 14.77 -1.47 32.81
N ILE A 259 14.76 -0.91 31.59
CA ILE A 259 14.60 -1.69 30.36
C ILE A 259 15.98 -2.19 29.88
N GLU A 260 16.15 -3.50 29.86
CA GLU A 260 17.32 -4.19 29.29
C GLU A 260 16.97 -4.99 28.03
N ARG A 261 15.68 -5.26 27.80
CA ARG A 261 15.18 -6.17 26.76
C ARG A 261 14.20 -5.49 25.84
N VAL A 262 14.25 -5.84 24.57
CA VAL A 262 13.38 -5.30 23.52
C VAL A 262 11.89 -5.52 23.80
N ASP A 263 11.52 -6.64 24.45
CA ASP A 263 10.12 -6.95 24.76
C ASP A 263 9.52 -5.93 25.75
N ALA A 264 10.28 -5.57 26.80
CA ALA A 264 9.87 -4.55 27.77
C ALA A 264 9.80 -3.17 27.10
N ALA A 265 10.75 -2.87 26.23
CA ALA A 265 10.78 -1.67 25.40
C ALA A 265 9.55 -1.54 24.50
N ALA A 266 9.13 -2.64 23.88
CA ALA A 266 7.96 -2.66 23.01
C ALA A 266 6.66 -2.41 23.77
N PHE A 267 6.55 -2.87 25.04
CA PHE A 267 5.40 -2.61 25.89
C PHE A 267 5.33 -1.12 26.29
N ALA A 268 6.44 -0.58 26.82
CA ALA A 268 6.55 0.84 27.18
C ALA A 268 6.28 1.76 25.96
N GLY A 269 6.81 1.39 24.81
CA GLY A 269 6.59 2.12 23.56
C GLY A 269 5.13 2.20 23.13
N ARG A 270 4.37 1.10 23.23
CA ARG A 270 2.93 1.09 22.93
C ARG A 270 2.13 1.97 23.90
N MET A 271 2.45 1.90 25.17
CA MET A 271 1.79 2.72 26.19
C MET A 271 2.04 4.22 25.94
N LEU A 272 3.30 4.62 25.73
CA LEU A 272 3.66 6.00 25.44
C LEU A 272 3.07 6.50 24.10
N ALA A 273 3.05 5.64 23.08
CA ALA A 273 2.42 5.98 21.81
C ALA A 273 0.93 6.26 21.98
N ALA A 274 0.21 5.42 22.71
CA ALA A 274 -1.22 5.63 23.00
C ALA A 274 -1.45 6.94 23.77
N GLN A 275 -0.62 7.23 24.78
CA GLN A 275 -0.70 8.46 25.55
C GLN A 275 -0.42 9.69 24.69
N LEU A 276 0.65 9.69 23.88
CA LEU A 276 0.99 10.78 22.98
C LEU A 276 -0.15 11.10 22.02
N HIS A 277 -0.74 10.05 21.42
CA HIS A 277 -1.82 10.24 20.48
C HIS A 277 -3.11 10.72 21.12
N ALA A 278 -3.38 10.34 22.37
CA ALA A 278 -4.50 10.90 23.14
C ALA A 278 -4.31 12.41 23.37
N GLU A 279 -3.11 12.85 23.78
CA GLU A 279 -2.79 14.27 23.98
C GLU A 279 -2.84 15.06 22.65
N LEU A 280 -2.29 14.51 21.57
CA LEU A 280 -2.37 15.11 20.24
C LEU A 280 -3.82 15.27 19.77
N SER A 281 -4.65 14.23 19.94
CA SER A 281 -6.06 14.24 19.58
C SER A 281 -6.86 15.28 20.37
N ASN A 282 -6.62 15.36 21.70
CA ASN A 282 -7.25 16.37 22.57
C ASN A 282 -6.87 17.81 22.15
N ALA A 283 -5.65 18.00 21.63
CA ALA A 283 -5.18 19.28 21.11
C ALA A 283 -5.61 19.55 19.66
N GLY A 284 -6.29 18.61 18.98
CA GLY A 284 -6.66 18.70 17.57
C GLY A 284 -5.45 18.71 16.64
N LEU A 285 -4.36 18.04 17.03
CA LEU A 285 -3.08 18.01 16.34
C LEU A 285 -2.74 16.59 15.87
N ALA A 286 -1.83 16.51 14.90
CA ALA A 286 -1.23 15.27 14.42
C ALA A 286 0.29 15.46 14.29
N CYS A 287 1.07 14.42 14.59
CA CYS A 287 2.52 14.47 14.61
C CYS A 287 3.10 13.95 13.28
N THR A 288 3.98 14.72 12.65
CA THR A 288 4.71 14.38 11.42
C THR A 288 6.21 14.18 11.65
N ARG A 289 6.75 14.69 12.77
CA ARG A 289 8.13 14.45 13.21
C ARG A 289 8.14 14.14 14.70
N LEU A 290 8.73 12.99 15.04
CA LEU A 290 8.79 12.47 16.39
C LEU A 290 10.24 12.30 16.82
N SER A 291 10.63 12.87 17.97
CA SER A 291 11.84 12.52 18.67
C SER A 291 11.57 11.40 19.67
N ILE A 292 12.37 10.36 19.57
CA ILE A 292 12.41 9.26 20.53
C ILE A 292 13.68 9.43 21.33
N PHE A 293 13.53 9.62 22.64
CA PHE A 293 14.62 9.85 23.58
C PHE A 293 14.61 8.78 24.65
N ALA A 294 15.80 8.29 25.02
CA ALA A 294 16.01 7.41 26.14
C ALA A 294 17.21 7.85 26.97
N GLU A 295 17.14 7.67 28.28
CA GLU A 295 18.22 7.89 29.21
C GLU A 295 18.50 6.60 29.97
N THR A 296 19.77 6.29 30.18
CA THR A 296 20.21 5.10 30.91
C THR A 296 20.54 5.42 32.36
N ASP A 297 20.67 4.39 33.20
CA ASP A 297 21.09 4.50 34.60
C ASP A 297 22.51 5.10 34.75
N ALA A 298 23.33 5.00 33.71
CA ALA A 298 24.66 5.61 33.65
C ALA A 298 24.64 7.08 33.15
N GLY A 299 23.47 7.65 32.88
CA GLY A 299 23.31 9.01 32.35
C GLY A 299 23.64 9.13 30.87
N GLU A 300 23.70 8.04 30.13
CA GLU A 300 23.85 8.07 28.66
C GLU A 300 22.53 8.51 28.04
N GLU A 301 22.56 9.52 27.18
CA GLU A 301 21.41 9.98 26.42
C GLU A 301 21.42 9.46 24.99
N LEU A 302 20.31 8.87 24.58
CA LEU A 302 20.09 8.37 23.23
C LEU A 302 18.90 9.12 22.64
N SER A 303 19.04 9.65 21.45
CA SER A 303 17.97 10.39 20.78
C SER A 303 17.94 10.07 19.29
N ARG A 304 16.73 10.05 18.70
CA ARG A 304 16.55 9.89 17.27
C ARG A 304 15.27 10.57 16.80
N ILE A 305 15.38 11.31 15.70
CA ILE A 305 14.23 11.97 15.07
C ILE A 305 13.74 11.14 13.89
N TRP A 306 12.45 10.84 13.89
CA TRP A 306 11.75 10.20 12.78
C TRP A 306 10.86 11.22 12.07
N ARG A 307 10.96 11.27 10.74
CA ARG A 307 10.06 12.04 9.89
C ARG A 307 9.11 11.10 9.15
N CYS A 308 7.85 11.49 9.01
CA CYS A 308 6.85 10.74 8.31
C CYS A 308 6.15 11.61 7.27
N ALA A 309 5.91 11.06 6.10
CA ALA A 309 5.18 11.74 5.02
C ALA A 309 3.72 11.99 5.41
N GLU A 310 3.14 11.04 6.13
CA GLU A 310 1.81 11.10 6.71
C GLU A 310 1.90 11.23 8.24
N PRO A 311 0.87 11.78 8.88
CA PRO A 311 0.80 11.80 10.33
C PRO A 311 0.93 10.41 10.93
N LEU A 312 1.67 10.35 12.01
CA LEU A 312 1.85 9.12 12.74
C LEU A 312 0.51 8.64 13.34
N THR A 313 0.27 7.35 13.21
CA THR A 313 -0.77 6.63 13.98
C THR A 313 -0.19 6.12 15.31
N PRO A 314 -1.02 5.75 16.30
CA PRO A 314 -0.55 5.11 17.51
C PRO A 314 0.33 3.87 17.26
N ASP A 315 -0.12 2.98 16.39
CA ASP A 315 0.64 1.77 16.01
C ASP A 315 1.94 2.12 15.28
N GLY A 316 1.87 3.05 14.32
CA GLY A 316 3.05 3.51 13.59
C GLY A 316 4.09 4.21 14.49
N THR A 317 3.65 4.87 15.56
CA THR A 317 4.52 5.44 16.60
C THR A 317 5.16 4.33 17.43
N ALA A 318 4.36 3.38 17.90
CA ALA A 318 4.83 2.24 18.70
C ALA A 318 5.87 1.39 17.94
N ASP A 319 5.65 1.15 16.64
CA ASP A 319 6.61 0.45 15.78
C ASP A 319 7.95 1.18 15.70
N ARG A 320 7.95 2.50 15.51
CA ARG A 320 9.18 3.30 15.46
C ARG A 320 9.95 3.28 16.78
N VAL A 321 9.22 3.39 17.89
CA VAL A 321 9.82 3.26 19.22
C VAL A 321 10.46 1.87 19.38
N ARG A 322 9.76 0.81 19.02
CA ARG A 322 10.27 -0.56 19.08
C ARG A 322 11.50 -0.74 18.19
N TRP A 323 11.47 -0.27 16.94
CA TRP A 323 12.60 -0.37 16.02
C TRP A 323 13.82 0.39 16.54
N GLN A 324 13.59 1.60 17.07
CA GLN A 324 14.67 2.41 17.60
C GLN A 324 15.32 1.75 18.83
N LEU A 325 14.52 1.24 19.76
CA LEU A 325 15.03 0.57 20.95
C LEU A 325 15.67 -0.77 20.61
N ASP A 326 15.13 -1.53 19.66
CA ASP A 326 15.77 -2.73 19.15
C ASP A 326 17.15 -2.39 18.54
N GLY A 327 17.21 -1.35 17.70
CA GLY A 327 18.48 -0.86 17.14
C GLY A 327 19.49 -0.44 18.21
N TRP A 328 19.07 0.24 19.27
CA TRP A 328 19.96 0.68 20.34
C TRP A 328 20.43 -0.47 21.24
N LEU A 329 19.55 -1.40 21.59
CA LEU A 329 19.84 -2.49 22.52
C LEU A 329 20.61 -3.67 21.88
N THR A 330 20.56 -3.82 20.55
CA THR A 330 21.16 -4.96 19.83
C THR A 330 22.45 -4.63 19.08
N ARG A 331 22.82 -3.35 18.93
CA ARG A 331 24.04 -2.92 18.25
C ARG A 331 25.30 -3.32 19.04
N ARG A 332 26.46 -3.28 18.36
CA ARG A 332 27.75 -3.62 18.95
C ARG A 332 28.14 -2.63 20.07
N ASP A 333 27.82 -1.34 19.91
CA ASP A 333 28.01 -0.26 20.88
C ASP A 333 26.69 0.06 21.58
N ARG A 334 26.07 -0.97 22.14
CA ARG A 334 24.84 -0.80 22.93
C ARG A 334 25.11 0.04 24.17
N PRO A 335 24.10 0.70 24.74
CA PRO A 335 24.22 1.41 26.02
C PRO A 335 24.87 0.53 27.09
N THR A 336 25.70 1.12 27.91
CA THR A 336 26.45 0.41 28.96
C THR A 336 25.57 0.06 30.16
N ALA A 337 24.41 0.72 30.27
CA ALA A 337 23.47 0.54 31.37
C ALA A 337 22.02 0.42 30.84
N PRO A 338 21.10 -0.14 31.65
CA PRO A 338 19.68 -0.23 31.34
C PRO A 338 19.04 1.15 31.12
N ILE A 339 17.98 1.20 30.32
CA ILE A 339 17.20 2.42 30.09
C ILE A 339 16.27 2.66 31.28
N THR A 340 16.40 3.83 31.90
CA THR A 340 15.61 4.28 33.07
C THR A 340 14.52 5.29 32.71
N LEU A 341 14.66 5.99 31.57
CA LEU A 341 13.66 6.93 31.08
C LEU A 341 13.46 6.76 29.58
N LEU A 342 12.21 6.71 29.17
CA LEU A 342 11.80 6.80 27.78
C LEU A 342 10.89 8.01 27.58
N ARG A 343 11.15 8.83 26.54
CA ARG A 343 10.39 10.04 26.26
C ARG A 343 10.08 10.13 24.77
N LEU A 344 8.84 10.47 24.45
CA LEU A 344 8.40 10.80 23.10
C LEU A 344 8.07 12.29 23.04
N GLU A 345 8.69 12.98 22.10
CA GLU A 345 8.54 14.41 21.90
C GLU A 345 8.11 14.69 20.46
N PRO A 346 6.90 15.22 20.24
CA PRO A 346 6.49 15.65 18.91
C PRO A 346 7.30 16.90 18.53
N VAL A 347 8.18 16.76 17.54
CA VAL A 347 9.04 17.84 17.04
C VAL A 347 8.30 18.74 16.06
N GLU A 348 7.38 18.15 15.30
CA GLU A 348 6.53 18.86 14.36
C GLU A 348 5.11 18.34 14.43
N VAL A 349 4.18 19.28 14.54
CA VAL A 349 2.75 18.98 14.58
C VAL A 349 2.00 19.79 13.53
N VAL A 350 0.93 19.20 12.99
CA VAL A 350 0.00 19.83 12.05
C VAL A 350 -1.40 19.77 12.62
N ALA A 351 -2.28 20.70 12.21
CA ALA A 351 -3.68 20.61 12.61
C ALA A 351 -4.31 19.33 12.03
N ALA A 352 -4.94 18.51 12.85
CA ALA A 352 -5.56 17.26 12.42
C ALA A 352 -6.61 17.48 11.31
N GLY A 353 -7.35 18.59 11.34
CA GLY A 353 -8.29 18.99 10.29
C GLY A 353 -7.67 19.51 8.99
N ALA A 354 -6.37 19.87 8.99
CA ALA A 354 -5.68 20.29 7.77
C ALA A 354 -5.30 19.11 6.86
N LEU A 355 -5.41 17.91 7.38
CA LEU A 355 -5.18 16.65 6.72
C LEU A 355 -6.51 15.98 6.36
N GLN A 356 -7.50 16.76 5.95
CA GLN A 356 -8.75 16.25 5.43
C GLN A 356 -8.44 15.34 4.24
N LEU A 357 -8.22 14.07 4.56
CA LEU A 357 -8.43 12.94 3.65
C LEU A 357 -9.86 13.16 3.12
N GLY A 358 -10.03 13.12 1.82
CA GLY A 358 -11.29 13.48 1.16
C GLY A 358 -12.50 12.89 1.87
N LEU A 359 -13.64 13.54 1.79
CA LEU A 359 -14.94 13.17 2.40
C LEU A 359 -15.39 11.72 2.10
N TRP A 360 -14.63 10.96 1.34
CA TRP A 360 -14.84 9.57 0.95
C TRP A 360 -13.55 8.78 1.19
N GLY A 361 -13.44 8.20 2.40
CA GLY A 361 -12.68 7.02 2.69
C GLY A 361 -11.16 7.12 2.50
N GLY A 362 -10.46 7.64 3.48
CA GLY A 362 -9.15 7.07 3.82
C GLY A 362 -9.37 5.65 4.33
N VAL A 363 -8.53 4.71 3.91
CA VAL A 363 -8.52 3.33 4.44
C VAL A 363 -8.46 3.44 5.96
N GLY A 364 -9.55 3.08 6.66
CA GLY A 364 -9.65 3.19 8.11
C GLY A 364 -8.63 2.27 8.78
N GLU A 365 -8.26 2.55 10.02
CA GLU A 365 -7.38 1.69 10.83
C GLU A 365 -7.85 0.22 10.86
N GLU A 366 -9.15 0.00 10.73
CA GLU A 366 -9.76 -1.32 10.68
C GLU A 366 -9.43 -2.05 9.37
N GLU A 367 -9.48 -1.37 8.23
CA GLU A 367 -9.11 -1.93 6.92
C GLU A 367 -7.61 -2.24 6.86
N GLU A 368 -6.76 -1.36 7.39
CA GLU A 368 -5.32 -1.60 7.45
C GLU A 368 -4.99 -2.76 8.41
N ARG A 369 -5.71 -2.87 9.53
CA ARG A 369 -5.59 -4.01 10.45
C ARG A 369 -6.04 -5.31 9.78
N ALA A 370 -7.16 -5.28 9.07
CA ALA A 370 -7.66 -6.41 8.29
C ALA A 370 -6.66 -6.82 7.20
N ARG A 371 -6.10 -5.85 6.46
CA ARG A 371 -5.10 -6.10 5.43
C ARG A 371 -3.84 -6.74 6.00
N ARG A 372 -3.33 -6.23 7.13
CA ARG A 372 -2.17 -6.83 7.82
C ARG A 372 -2.45 -8.28 8.28
N ALA A 373 -3.65 -8.55 8.79
CA ALA A 373 -4.07 -9.89 9.17
C ALA A 373 -4.12 -10.83 7.95
N LEU A 374 -4.71 -10.38 6.85
CA LEU A 374 -4.80 -11.15 5.60
C LEU A 374 -3.41 -11.44 5.00
N VAL A 375 -2.49 -10.46 5.00
CA VAL A 375 -1.10 -10.66 4.57
C VAL A 375 -0.38 -11.67 5.45
N ARG A 376 -0.62 -11.66 6.77
CA ARG A 376 -0.06 -12.66 7.68
C ARG A 376 -0.58 -14.07 7.37
N VAL A 377 -1.88 -14.21 7.11
CA VAL A 377 -2.49 -15.50 6.70
C VAL A 377 -1.89 -15.97 5.38
N GLN A 378 -1.71 -15.06 4.41
CA GLN A 378 -1.08 -15.35 3.13
C GLN A 378 0.39 -15.82 3.29
N GLY A 379 1.13 -15.22 4.24
CA GLY A 379 2.49 -15.65 4.59
C GLY A 379 2.54 -17.07 5.16
N LEU A 380 1.51 -17.50 5.90
CA LEU A 380 1.41 -18.84 6.50
C LEU A 380 0.94 -19.92 5.52
N LEU A 381 -0.04 -19.60 4.67
CA LEU A 381 -0.72 -20.56 3.81
C LEU A 381 -0.27 -20.52 2.34
N GLY A 382 0.53 -19.54 1.96
CA GLY A 382 1.00 -19.32 0.58
C GLY A 382 0.27 -18.17 -0.13
N GLY A 383 0.91 -17.62 -1.17
CA GLY A 383 0.47 -16.39 -1.86
C GLY A 383 -0.92 -16.45 -2.50
N GLU A 384 -1.37 -17.64 -2.89
CA GLU A 384 -2.67 -17.87 -3.54
C GLU A 384 -3.80 -18.20 -2.56
N ALA A 385 -3.50 -18.35 -1.27
CA ALA A 385 -4.46 -18.81 -0.26
C ALA A 385 -5.45 -17.73 0.17
N VAL A 386 -5.10 -16.45 0.00
CA VAL A 386 -5.97 -15.31 0.30
C VAL A 386 -6.35 -14.63 -1.01
N ARG A 387 -7.64 -14.57 -1.30
CA ARG A 387 -8.18 -13.94 -2.50
C ARG A 387 -9.16 -12.84 -2.15
N VAL A 388 -9.21 -11.81 -2.97
CA VAL A 388 -10.15 -10.69 -2.87
C VAL A 388 -11.03 -10.64 -4.11
N GLY A 389 -12.29 -10.24 -3.93
CA GLY A 389 -13.24 -10.07 -5.02
C GLY A 389 -13.04 -8.73 -5.72
N VAL A 390 -12.94 -8.75 -7.05
CA VAL A 390 -12.90 -7.57 -7.91
C VAL A 390 -14.15 -7.54 -8.77
N LEU A 391 -14.83 -6.39 -8.82
CA LEU A 391 -16.00 -6.24 -9.69
C LEU A 391 -15.59 -6.44 -11.15
N SER A 392 -16.31 -7.33 -11.82
CA SER A 392 -16.08 -7.72 -13.20
C SER A 392 -17.34 -7.51 -14.04
N GLY A 393 -17.19 -7.49 -15.35
CA GLY A 393 -18.28 -7.56 -16.29
C GLY A 393 -18.83 -8.97 -16.40
N GLY A 394 -20.11 -9.11 -16.77
CA GLY A 394 -20.77 -10.39 -16.98
C GLY A 394 -22.29 -10.28 -16.94
N ARG A 395 -22.95 -11.33 -17.41
CA ARG A 395 -24.41 -11.44 -17.44
C ARG A 395 -24.95 -12.03 -16.15
N GLY A 396 -24.26 -13.04 -15.62
CA GLY A 396 -24.61 -13.72 -14.37
C GLY A 396 -23.88 -13.17 -13.16
N PRO A 397 -24.39 -13.45 -11.95
CA PRO A 397 -23.81 -12.89 -10.73
C PRO A 397 -22.40 -13.43 -10.44
N VAL A 398 -22.10 -14.67 -10.79
CA VAL A 398 -20.77 -15.29 -10.58
C VAL A 398 -19.71 -14.64 -11.47
N GLU A 399 -20.05 -14.27 -12.70
CA GLU A 399 -19.14 -13.65 -13.66
C GLU A 399 -18.77 -12.22 -13.27
N ARG A 400 -19.61 -11.56 -12.46
CA ARG A 400 -19.44 -10.17 -12.01
C ARG A 400 -18.41 -10.01 -10.89
N ILE A 401 -17.81 -11.09 -10.44
CA ILE A 401 -16.76 -11.10 -9.42
C ILE A 401 -15.59 -11.93 -9.94
N THR A 402 -14.44 -11.28 -10.11
CA THR A 402 -13.17 -11.95 -10.36
C THR A 402 -12.43 -12.09 -9.03
N LEU A 403 -12.04 -13.32 -8.67
CA LEU A 403 -11.23 -13.56 -7.48
C LEU A 403 -9.75 -13.45 -7.86
N VAL A 404 -9.05 -12.47 -7.29
CA VAL A 404 -7.60 -12.28 -7.47
C VAL A 404 -6.87 -12.54 -6.16
N ALA A 405 -5.62 -13.01 -6.22
CA ALA A 405 -4.81 -13.17 -5.02
C ALA A 405 -4.56 -11.80 -4.36
N LEU A 406 -4.57 -11.76 -3.03
CA LEU A 406 -4.30 -10.53 -2.28
C LEU A 406 -2.92 -9.97 -2.66
N GLY A 407 -2.87 -8.71 -3.06
CA GLY A 407 -1.67 -8.03 -3.55
C GLY A 407 -1.42 -8.16 -5.06
N ASP A 408 -2.24 -8.94 -5.76
CA ASP A 408 -2.28 -8.89 -7.22
C ASP A 408 -3.04 -7.66 -7.70
N GLU A 409 -2.71 -7.20 -8.91
CA GLU A 409 -3.44 -6.10 -9.53
C GLU A 409 -4.92 -6.49 -9.68
N PRO A 410 -5.87 -5.65 -9.22
CA PRO A 410 -7.29 -5.94 -9.27
C PRO A 410 -7.84 -5.78 -10.69
N VAL A 411 -7.33 -6.60 -11.62
CA VAL A 411 -7.80 -6.61 -13.01
C VAL A 411 -9.03 -7.50 -13.10
N PRO A 412 -10.20 -6.94 -13.50
CA PRO A 412 -11.39 -7.74 -13.74
C PRO A 412 -11.20 -8.65 -14.96
N ALA A 413 -11.77 -9.84 -14.93
CA ALA A 413 -11.73 -10.77 -16.07
C ALA A 413 -12.43 -10.20 -17.31
N ALA A 414 -13.44 -9.34 -17.10
CA ALA A 414 -14.14 -8.62 -18.14
C ALA A 414 -14.48 -7.20 -17.66
N ASP A 415 -14.50 -6.23 -18.56
CA ASP A 415 -14.75 -4.82 -18.24
C ASP A 415 -16.18 -4.63 -17.69
N PRO A 416 -16.36 -4.18 -16.43
CA PRO A 416 -17.67 -3.96 -15.84
C PRO A 416 -18.44 -2.81 -16.46
N ALA A 417 -17.78 -1.88 -17.15
CA ALA A 417 -18.40 -0.72 -17.79
C ALA A 417 -18.98 -1.04 -19.17
N GLN A 418 -18.65 -2.19 -19.75
CA GLN A 418 -19.18 -2.61 -21.05
C GLN A 418 -20.68 -2.93 -20.95
N PRO A 419 -21.44 -2.72 -22.04
CA PRO A 419 -22.82 -3.19 -22.09
C PRO A 419 -22.84 -4.72 -22.15
N TRP A 420 -23.57 -5.33 -21.23
CA TRP A 420 -23.76 -6.78 -21.15
C TRP A 420 -25.22 -7.13 -21.46
N PRO A 421 -25.59 -7.31 -22.74
CA PRO A 421 -26.96 -7.70 -23.10
C PRO A 421 -27.37 -8.98 -22.41
N GLY A 422 -28.55 -9.01 -21.77
CA GLY A 422 -28.99 -10.15 -20.97
C GLY A 422 -28.45 -10.20 -19.54
N ARG A 423 -27.76 -9.13 -19.08
CA ARG A 423 -27.37 -8.98 -17.67
C ARG A 423 -28.61 -9.00 -16.78
N LEU A 424 -28.58 -9.78 -15.71
CA LEU A 424 -29.61 -9.76 -14.69
C LEU A 424 -29.74 -8.36 -14.08
N PRO A 425 -30.99 -7.84 -13.95
CA PRO A 425 -31.22 -6.56 -13.30
C PRO A 425 -30.85 -6.62 -11.80
N GLU A 426 -30.64 -5.48 -11.21
CA GLU A 426 -30.47 -5.36 -9.77
C GLU A 426 -31.83 -5.48 -9.05
N PRO A 427 -31.84 -5.94 -7.78
CA PRO A 427 -30.68 -6.29 -6.96
C PRO A 427 -30.02 -7.62 -7.35
N ALA A 428 -28.70 -7.72 -7.09
CA ALA A 428 -27.98 -8.99 -7.21
C ALA A 428 -28.36 -9.92 -6.04
N PRO A 429 -28.23 -11.26 -6.20
CA PRO A 429 -28.38 -12.17 -5.08
C PRO A 429 -27.40 -11.83 -3.94
N ALA A 430 -27.89 -11.86 -2.70
CA ALA A 430 -27.08 -11.61 -1.51
C ALA A 430 -26.08 -12.73 -1.24
N LEU A 431 -26.42 -13.97 -1.62
CA LEU A 431 -25.57 -15.14 -1.48
C LEU A 431 -25.49 -15.91 -2.81
N LEU A 432 -24.26 -16.23 -3.24
CA LEU A 432 -24.00 -17.09 -4.39
C LEU A 432 -23.73 -18.53 -3.95
N LEU A 433 -24.39 -19.47 -4.61
CA LEU A 433 -24.23 -20.91 -4.37
C LEU A 433 -23.23 -21.48 -5.38
N LEU A 434 -21.94 -21.44 -5.04
CA LEU A 434 -20.85 -21.86 -5.94
C LEU A 434 -20.94 -23.33 -6.37
N ASN A 435 -21.52 -24.19 -5.53
CA ASN A 435 -21.75 -25.60 -5.82
C ASN A 435 -23.01 -25.87 -6.67
N ARG A 436 -23.81 -24.84 -6.95
CA ARG A 436 -25.04 -24.89 -7.77
C ARG A 436 -25.86 -26.15 -7.54
N PRO A 437 -26.42 -26.37 -6.32
CA PRO A 437 -27.14 -27.56 -6.00
C PRO A 437 -28.33 -27.76 -6.93
N GLN A 438 -28.59 -29.03 -7.33
CA GLN A 438 -29.70 -29.38 -8.18
C GLN A 438 -31.02 -29.16 -7.45
N VAL A 439 -31.97 -28.59 -8.17
CA VAL A 439 -33.37 -28.43 -7.74
C VAL A 439 -34.31 -28.94 -8.83
N ARG A 440 -35.57 -29.19 -8.48
CA ARG A 440 -36.59 -29.61 -9.43
C ARG A 440 -37.78 -28.64 -9.33
N LEU A 441 -38.19 -28.11 -10.48
CA LEU A 441 -39.42 -27.35 -10.62
C LEU A 441 -40.53 -28.24 -11.15
N GLU A 442 -41.72 -28.09 -10.59
CA GLU A 442 -42.91 -28.84 -11.01
C GLU A 442 -44.12 -27.93 -11.19
N ALA A 443 -44.96 -28.30 -12.14
CA ALA A 443 -46.28 -27.72 -12.32
C ALA A 443 -47.26 -28.20 -11.23
N VAL A 444 -48.49 -27.70 -11.25
CA VAL A 444 -49.55 -28.09 -10.27
C VAL A 444 -49.85 -29.58 -10.33
N ASP A 445 -49.81 -30.17 -11.51
CA ASP A 445 -50.07 -31.60 -11.77
C ASP A 445 -48.87 -32.53 -11.47
N GLY A 446 -47.72 -31.94 -11.07
CA GLY A 446 -46.51 -32.69 -10.80
C GLY A 446 -45.59 -32.90 -12.01
N THR A 447 -45.95 -32.36 -13.17
CA THR A 447 -45.09 -32.44 -14.36
C THR A 447 -43.81 -31.62 -14.15
N PRO A 448 -42.61 -32.15 -14.47
CA PRO A 448 -41.37 -31.40 -14.40
C PRO A 448 -41.39 -30.20 -15.38
N ILE A 449 -40.94 -29.05 -14.90
CA ILE A 449 -40.83 -27.84 -15.71
C ILE A 449 -39.47 -27.83 -16.44
N GLN A 450 -39.55 -27.72 -17.75
CA GLN A 450 -38.39 -27.51 -18.65
C GLN A 450 -38.47 -26.12 -19.30
N VAL A 451 -37.39 -25.73 -19.95
CA VAL A 451 -37.37 -24.55 -20.79
C VAL A 451 -37.47 -24.97 -22.24
N THR A 452 -38.43 -24.40 -22.95
CA THR A 452 -38.65 -24.70 -24.37
C THR A 452 -37.62 -23.96 -25.24
N GLU A 453 -37.49 -24.36 -26.52
CA GLU A 453 -36.62 -23.67 -27.51
C GLU A 453 -36.98 -22.17 -27.70
N ARG A 454 -38.18 -21.78 -27.34
CA ARG A 454 -38.64 -20.40 -27.38
C ARG A 454 -38.34 -19.62 -26.09
N ALA A 455 -37.48 -20.16 -25.22
CA ALA A 455 -37.17 -19.61 -23.92
C ALA A 455 -38.42 -19.33 -23.04
N LEU A 456 -39.38 -20.26 -23.05
CA LEU A 456 -40.56 -20.24 -22.20
C LEU A 456 -40.56 -21.45 -21.27
N PHE A 457 -41.17 -21.35 -20.10
CA PHE A 457 -41.46 -22.53 -19.28
C PHE A 457 -42.41 -23.46 -20.01
N SER A 458 -42.22 -24.75 -19.89
CA SER A 458 -43.11 -25.79 -20.47
C SER A 458 -44.51 -25.76 -19.87
N ALA A 459 -44.65 -25.31 -18.63
CA ALA A 459 -45.90 -25.02 -17.91
C ALA A 459 -45.63 -24.03 -16.78
N ASP A 460 -46.66 -23.51 -16.12
CA ASP A 460 -46.51 -22.59 -15.00
C ASP A 460 -45.87 -23.30 -13.79
N PRO A 461 -44.71 -22.81 -13.29
CA PRO A 461 -44.05 -23.37 -12.11
C PRO A 461 -44.90 -23.19 -10.85
N ALA A 462 -45.12 -24.26 -10.12
CA ALA A 462 -45.97 -24.26 -8.92
C ALA A 462 -45.22 -24.70 -7.65
N ARG A 463 -44.24 -25.59 -7.79
CA ARG A 463 -43.49 -26.19 -6.68
C ARG A 463 -42.00 -26.23 -6.99
N LEU A 464 -41.20 -26.08 -5.95
CA LEU A 464 -39.74 -26.30 -6.00
C LEU A 464 -39.36 -27.36 -4.99
N HIS A 465 -38.58 -28.34 -5.44
CA HIS A 465 -37.98 -29.39 -4.61
C HIS A 465 -36.47 -29.16 -4.51
N TRP A 466 -35.95 -29.16 -3.29
CA TRP A 466 -34.52 -29.06 -3.00
C TRP A 466 -34.15 -30.07 -1.89
N GLY A 467 -33.46 -31.11 -2.27
CA GLY A 467 -33.23 -32.26 -1.38
C GLY A 467 -34.54 -32.93 -0.96
N SER A 468 -34.75 -33.06 0.34
CA SER A 468 -35.99 -33.64 0.91
C SER A 468 -37.09 -32.60 1.17
N ARG A 469 -36.87 -31.33 0.88
CA ARG A 469 -37.82 -30.23 1.15
C ARG A 469 -38.55 -29.83 -0.12
N GLN A 470 -39.79 -29.42 0.06
CA GLN A 470 -40.67 -28.90 -0.99
C GLN A 470 -41.25 -27.56 -0.56
N TRP A 471 -41.32 -26.61 -1.49
CA TRP A 471 -41.93 -25.28 -1.30
C TRP A 471 -42.91 -25.01 -2.43
N ARG A 472 -43.99 -24.33 -2.10
CA ARG A 472 -44.89 -23.74 -3.10
C ARG A 472 -44.27 -22.45 -3.65
N LEU A 473 -44.46 -22.18 -4.94
CA LEU A 473 -44.07 -20.94 -5.55
C LEU A 473 -45.22 -19.92 -5.47
N THR A 474 -44.89 -18.69 -5.08
CA THR A 474 -45.83 -17.57 -5.01
C THR A 474 -45.70 -16.63 -6.19
N ALA A 475 -44.49 -16.51 -6.76
CA ALA A 475 -44.20 -15.72 -7.94
C ALA A 475 -42.96 -16.29 -8.66
N TRP A 476 -42.84 -15.96 -9.93
CA TRP A 476 -41.66 -16.27 -10.74
C TRP A 476 -41.49 -15.26 -11.87
N ALA A 477 -40.24 -15.13 -12.37
CA ALA A 477 -39.86 -14.31 -13.50
C ALA A 477 -38.83 -15.02 -14.37
N GLY A 478 -38.87 -14.77 -15.65
CA GLY A 478 -38.07 -15.51 -16.64
C GLY A 478 -38.91 -16.63 -17.29
N PRO A 479 -38.30 -17.64 -17.91
CA PRO A 479 -36.84 -17.85 -18.05
C PRO A 479 -36.22 -16.85 -19.02
N TRP A 480 -35.01 -16.37 -18.67
CA TRP A 480 -34.22 -15.51 -19.53
C TRP A 480 -33.10 -16.35 -20.18
N PRO A 481 -33.06 -16.43 -21.53
CA PRO A 481 -32.02 -17.17 -22.21
C PRO A 481 -30.66 -16.52 -22.01
N VAL A 482 -29.64 -17.33 -21.80
CA VAL A 482 -28.25 -16.92 -21.73
C VAL A 482 -27.53 -17.56 -22.90
N ASP A 483 -27.37 -16.79 -23.97
CA ASP A 483 -26.68 -17.23 -25.18
C ASP A 483 -25.31 -16.56 -25.22
N GLU A 484 -24.28 -17.25 -24.78
CA GLU A 484 -22.95 -16.68 -24.61
C GLU A 484 -22.12 -16.69 -25.89
N ARG A 485 -22.39 -17.61 -26.80
CA ARG A 485 -21.59 -17.84 -28.00
C ARG A 485 -22.41 -18.28 -29.19
N TRP A 486 -23.54 -17.67 -29.44
CA TRP A 486 -24.45 -18.02 -30.55
C TRP A 486 -23.79 -18.04 -31.93
N TRP A 487 -22.61 -17.39 -32.08
CA TRP A 487 -21.83 -17.35 -33.34
C TRP A 487 -20.78 -18.45 -33.46
N VAL A 488 -20.52 -19.23 -32.41
CA VAL A 488 -19.57 -20.35 -32.45
C VAL A 488 -20.37 -21.61 -32.66
N PRO A 489 -20.28 -22.26 -33.85
CA PRO A 489 -20.86 -23.59 -34.00
C PRO A 489 -20.23 -24.51 -32.96
N GLU A 490 -21.00 -25.16 -32.14
CA GLU A 490 -20.45 -26.19 -31.28
C GLU A 490 -19.81 -27.27 -32.16
N PRO A 491 -18.62 -27.78 -31.82
CA PRO A 491 -18.01 -28.87 -32.55
C PRO A 491 -18.84 -30.12 -32.26
N THR A 492 -19.87 -30.35 -33.04
CA THR A 492 -20.67 -31.53 -32.98
C THR A 492 -19.97 -32.63 -33.75
N GLU A 493 -19.36 -33.57 -33.06
CA GLU A 493 -19.03 -34.88 -33.65
C GLU A 493 -20.31 -35.70 -33.99
N ASN A 494 -21.48 -35.27 -33.50
CA ASN A 494 -22.78 -35.85 -33.84
C ASN A 494 -23.79 -34.74 -34.18
N ALA A 495 -24.30 -34.75 -35.39
CA ALA A 495 -25.32 -33.81 -35.89
C ALA A 495 -26.68 -33.87 -35.15
N ASP A 496 -26.88 -34.83 -34.24
CA ASP A 496 -28.09 -35.02 -33.45
C ASP A 496 -27.93 -34.67 -31.96
N ALA A 497 -26.82 -33.99 -31.55
CA ALA A 497 -26.68 -33.54 -30.18
C ALA A 497 -27.66 -32.39 -29.90
N PRO A 498 -28.46 -32.42 -28.82
CA PRO A 498 -29.36 -31.33 -28.49
C PRO A 498 -28.56 -30.05 -28.22
N ILE A 499 -29.05 -28.96 -28.79
CA ILE A 499 -28.48 -27.62 -28.52
C ILE A 499 -28.53 -27.37 -27.03
N THR A 500 -27.39 -27.28 -26.38
CA THR A 500 -27.29 -26.99 -24.93
C THR A 500 -27.72 -25.56 -24.68
N PHE A 501 -28.94 -25.43 -24.16
CA PHE A 501 -29.59 -24.17 -23.91
C PHE A 501 -29.45 -23.80 -22.42
N THR A 502 -28.93 -22.62 -22.13
CA THR A 502 -28.85 -22.06 -20.76
C THR A 502 -29.90 -20.97 -20.57
N ALA A 503 -30.64 -21.04 -19.47
CA ALA A 503 -31.57 -20.00 -19.07
C ALA A 503 -31.51 -19.73 -17.57
N ARG A 504 -31.85 -18.51 -17.15
CA ARG A 504 -32.00 -18.15 -15.74
C ARG A 504 -33.46 -17.82 -15.43
N ALA A 505 -33.86 -18.08 -14.19
CA ALA A 505 -35.19 -17.71 -13.71
C ALA A 505 -35.11 -17.31 -12.23
N GLN A 506 -35.97 -16.41 -11.81
CA GLN A 506 -36.19 -16.07 -10.41
C GLN A 506 -37.48 -16.73 -9.94
N VAL A 507 -37.44 -17.29 -8.74
CA VAL A 507 -38.63 -17.89 -8.12
C VAL A 507 -38.75 -17.46 -6.67
N GLN A 508 -39.97 -17.09 -6.26
CA GLN A 508 -40.30 -16.74 -4.90
C GLN A 508 -40.99 -17.91 -4.22
N LEU A 509 -40.44 -18.34 -3.08
CA LEU A 509 -40.97 -19.43 -2.29
C LEU A 509 -42.01 -18.94 -1.31
N ASP A 510 -43.02 -19.73 -1.04
CA ASP A 510 -44.02 -19.48 -0.01
C ASP A 510 -43.35 -19.48 1.38
N GLY A 511 -43.64 -18.45 2.18
CA GLY A 511 -43.12 -18.26 3.53
C GLY A 511 -43.70 -16.98 4.14
N ALA A 512 -43.86 -16.96 5.46
CA ALA A 512 -44.21 -15.71 6.16
C ALA A 512 -42.96 -14.84 6.33
N PRO A 513 -43.04 -13.51 6.26
CA PRO A 513 -41.91 -12.67 6.63
C PRO A 513 -41.45 -12.95 8.06
N PRO A 514 -40.11 -13.12 8.33
CA PRO A 514 -38.96 -12.89 7.44
C PRO A 514 -38.53 -14.08 6.56
N ASP A 515 -39.29 -15.16 6.48
CA ASP A 515 -38.89 -16.41 5.82
C ASP A 515 -39.20 -16.48 4.31
N VAL A 516 -39.63 -15.37 3.70
CA VAL A 516 -39.80 -15.28 2.24
C VAL A 516 -38.44 -15.38 1.59
N ARG A 517 -38.27 -16.40 0.74
CA ARG A 517 -37.01 -16.64 0.03
C ARG A 517 -37.20 -16.47 -1.46
N VAL A 518 -36.32 -15.73 -2.08
CA VAL A 518 -36.24 -15.64 -3.53
C VAL A 518 -34.94 -16.32 -4.00
N LEU A 519 -35.08 -17.19 -4.97
CA LEU A 519 -33.95 -17.94 -5.55
C LEU A 519 -33.71 -17.47 -6.99
N LEU A 520 -32.42 -17.36 -7.33
CA LEU A 520 -31.99 -17.35 -8.72
C LEU A 520 -31.67 -18.79 -9.12
N LEU A 521 -32.31 -19.25 -10.17
CA LEU A 521 -32.11 -20.58 -10.74
C LEU A 521 -31.44 -20.47 -12.10
N VAL A 522 -30.60 -21.46 -12.43
CA VAL A 522 -30.02 -21.65 -13.75
C VAL A 522 -30.45 -23.01 -14.30
N TYR A 523 -30.92 -23.01 -15.53
CA TYR A 523 -31.27 -24.19 -16.33
C TYR A 523 -30.15 -24.47 -17.33
N HIS A 524 -29.61 -25.65 -17.28
CA HIS A 524 -28.59 -26.12 -18.21
C HIS A 524 -28.66 -27.66 -18.30
N ASP A 525 -28.52 -28.20 -19.50
CA ASP A 525 -28.63 -29.66 -19.76
C ASP A 525 -29.90 -30.27 -19.14
N GLU A 526 -31.03 -29.64 -19.38
CA GLU A 526 -32.35 -30.07 -18.87
C GLU A 526 -32.45 -30.11 -17.33
N ILE A 527 -31.50 -29.54 -16.61
CA ILE A 527 -31.43 -29.56 -15.14
C ILE A 527 -31.51 -28.15 -14.59
N TRP A 528 -32.40 -27.94 -13.62
CA TRP A 528 -32.43 -26.73 -12.81
C TRP A 528 -31.44 -26.83 -11.65
N ARG A 529 -30.69 -25.75 -11.42
CA ARG A 529 -29.79 -25.60 -10.27
C ARG A 529 -30.01 -24.26 -9.60
N ALA A 530 -29.87 -24.22 -8.28
CA ALA A 530 -29.88 -22.94 -7.54
C ALA A 530 -28.53 -22.24 -7.68
N GLU A 531 -28.53 -21.01 -8.19
CA GLU A 531 -27.33 -20.19 -8.42
C GLU A 531 -27.15 -19.12 -7.33
N GLY A 532 -28.25 -18.60 -6.76
CA GLY A 532 -28.18 -17.57 -5.72
C GLY A 532 -29.44 -17.45 -4.89
N LEU A 533 -29.29 -16.79 -3.75
CA LEU A 533 -30.34 -16.43 -2.79
C LEU A 533 -30.44 -14.93 -2.70
N TYR A 534 -31.65 -14.40 -2.67
CA TYR A 534 -31.94 -13.02 -2.37
C TYR A 534 -32.42 -12.91 -0.91
N ASP A 535 -32.08 -11.81 -0.24
CA ASP A 535 -32.60 -11.46 1.10
C ASP A 535 -33.96 -10.82 0.98
#